data_711193ab8f7ead502e092d061b256c14
#
_entry.id   711193ab8f7ead502e092d061b256c14
#
_cell.length_a   1.000
_cell.length_b   1.000
_cell.length_c   1.000
_cell.angle_alpha   90.00
_cell.angle_beta   90.00
_cell.angle_gamma   90.00
#
_symmetry.space_group_name_H-M   'P 1'
#
loop_
_entity.id
_entity.type
_entity.pdbx_description
1 polymer ?
#
loop_
_entity_poly.entity_id
_entity_poly.type
_entity_poly.pdbx_seq_one_letter_code
_entity_poly.pdbx_strand_id
1 'polypeptide(L)'
;MLYKFQDKIDKFIVGTINGGSAKNSVSANCEVTIDFRISNKEHIKVIKEKIEYLAQKYECKVNLIEEIEPFIDKCEFIREIKTANFMTEASFIQKSSRIILGVGPVTAHEVNEYITEESYNKLVEQYKDLIIKVCK
;
A
#
# COMPACT_ATOMS: atom_id res chain seq x y z
N MET A 1 -21.69 -1.49 2.94
CA MET A 1 -21.16 -2.10 4.19
C MET A 1 -19.64 -1.95 4.33
N LEU A 2 -18.88 -1.83 3.26
CA LEU A 2 -17.44 -1.53 3.26
C LEU A 2 -17.11 -0.09 3.74
N TYR A 3 -18.04 0.85 3.64
CA TYR A 3 -17.85 2.26 4.03
C TYR A 3 -17.50 2.51 5.50
N LYS A 4 -17.71 1.54 6.39
CA LYS A 4 -17.35 1.68 7.82
C LYS A 4 -15.87 1.42 8.12
N PHE A 5 -15.05 1.16 7.11
CA PHE A 5 -13.61 0.93 7.24
C PHE A 5 -12.75 2.13 6.86
N GLN A 6 -13.36 3.18 6.33
CA GLN A 6 -12.64 4.30 5.73
C GLN A 6 -11.61 4.95 6.67
N ASP A 7 -11.87 4.90 7.98
CA ASP A 7 -10.98 5.50 8.99
C ASP A 7 -9.73 4.65 9.29
N LYS A 8 -9.67 3.39 8.78
CA LYS A 8 -8.60 2.42 9.10
C LYS A 8 -7.91 1.85 7.89
N ILE A 9 -8.38 2.21 6.71
CA ILE A 9 -7.85 1.77 5.43
C ILE A 9 -7.53 3.02 4.62
N ASP A 10 -6.28 3.21 4.25
CA ASP A 10 -5.89 4.33 3.40
C ASP A 10 -6.48 4.19 2.00
N LYS A 11 -6.49 2.96 1.49
CA LYS A 11 -7.08 2.61 0.21
C LYS A 11 -7.44 1.13 0.18
N PHE A 12 -8.56 0.78 -0.46
CA PHE A 12 -8.80 -0.59 -0.89
C PHE A 12 -9.17 -0.62 -2.37
N ILE A 13 -8.80 -1.69 -3.05
CA ILE A 13 -9.01 -1.87 -4.47
C ILE A 13 -9.63 -3.25 -4.68
N VAL A 14 -10.74 -3.30 -5.39
CA VAL A 14 -11.25 -4.55 -5.95
C VAL A 14 -10.52 -4.78 -7.26
N GLY A 15 -9.58 -5.72 -7.25
CA GLY A 15 -8.70 -5.99 -8.40
C GLY A 15 -9.43 -6.77 -9.51
N THR A 16 -10.02 -7.89 -9.13
CA THR A 16 -10.75 -8.74 -10.09
C THR A 16 -12.04 -9.26 -9.49
N ILE A 17 -13.02 -9.50 -10.34
CA ILE A 17 -14.26 -10.21 -10.02
C ILE A 17 -14.48 -11.23 -11.13
N ASN A 18 -14.48 -12.50 -10.77
CA ASN A 18 -14.67 -13.62 -11.68
C ASN A 18 -15.85 -14.48 -11.22
N GLY A 19 -16.81 -14.72 -12.10
CA GLY A 19 -17.94 -15.57 -11.78
C GLY A 19 -18.88 -15.73 -12.98
N GLY A 20 -19.68 -16.80 -12.93
CA GLY A 20 -20.62 -17.12 -14.01
C GLY A 20 -20.02 -17.96 -15.12
N SER A 21 -20.89 -18.75 -15.77
CA SER A 21 -20.53 -19.63 -16.89
C SER A 21 -21.34 -19.34 -18.16
N ALA A 22 -22.52 -18.76 -18.01
CA ALA A 22 -23.40 -18.44 -19.14
C ALA A 22 -24.38 -17.32 -18.77
N LYS A 23 -24.88 -16.62 -19.80
CA LYS A 23 -25.80 -15.48 -19.65
C LYS A 23 -27.18 -15.82 -19.05
N ASN A 24 -27.55 -17.08 -19.04
CA ASN A 24 -28.86 -17.60 -18.63
C ASN A 24 -28.76 -18.58 -17.44
N SER A 25 -27.63 -18.60 -16.73
CA SER A 25 -27.44 -19.42 -15.53
C SER A 25 -26.97 -18.57 -14.34
N VAL A 26 -27.44 -18.94 -13.16
CA VAL A 26 -26.93 -18.34 -11.92
C VAL A 26 -25.54 -18.92 -11.65
N SER A 27 -24.57 -18.06 -11.35
CA SER A 27 -23.22 -18.51 -11.00
C SER A 27 -23.22 -19.28 -9.68
N ALA A 28 -22.64 -20.46 -9.69
CA ALA A 28 -22.41 -21.23 -8.46
C ALA A 28 -21.21 -20.69 -7.64
N ASN A 29 -20.28 -20.00 -8.29
CA ASN A 29 -19.09 -19.46 -7.67
C ASN A 29 -18.81 -18.04 -8.13
N CYS A 30 -18.28 -17.23 -7.22
CA CYS A 30 -17.73 -15.91 -7.54
C CYS A 30 -16.45 -15.72 -6.74
N GLU A 31 -15.39 -15.33 -7.43
CA GLU A 31 -14.10 -15.01 -6.84
C GLU A 31 -13.83 -13.52 -6.97
N VAL A 32 -13.37 -12.92 -5.87
CA VAL A 32 -13.02 -11.49 -5.84
C VAL A 32 -11.64 -11.35 -5.22
N THR A 33 -10.74 -10.62 -5.89
CA THR A 33 -9.46 -10.22 -5.30
C THR A 33 -9.55 -8.79 -4.78
N ILE A 34 -9.07 -8.58 -3.55
CA ILE A 34 -9.09 -7.27 -2.89
C ILE A 34 -7.70 -6.96 -2.36
N ASP A 35 -7.21 -5.77 -2.65
CA ASP A 35 -5.97 -5.22 -2.08
C ASP A 35 -6.32 -4.13 -1.05
N PHE A 36 -5.78 -4.25 0.16
CA PHE A 36 -5.92 -3.27 1.23
C PHE A 36 -4.60 -2.56 1.46
N ARG A 37 -4.58 -1.25 1.29
CA ARG A 37 -3.45 -0.39 1.64
C ARG A 37 -3.69 0.21 3.02
N ILE A 38 -2.77 -0.05 3.94
CA ILE A 38 -2.90 0.26 5.36
C ILE A 38 -1.58 0.87 5.82
N SER A 39 -1.62 2.10 6.33
CA SER A 39 -0.43 2.79 6.84
C SER A 39 -0.14 2.48 8.32
N ASN A 40 -1.15 2.04 9.07
CA ASN A 40 -1.02 1.70 10.49
C ASN A 40 -1.16 0.19 10.72
N LYS A 41 -0.09 -0.44 11.18
CA LYS A 41 -0.08 -1.89 11.43
C LYS A 41 -1.11 -2.35 12.47
N GLU A 42 -1.52 -1.50 13.41
CA GLU A 42 -2.57 -1.84 14.37
C GLU A 42 -3.93 -2.08 13.70
N HIS A 43 -4.15 -1.46 12.55
CA HIS A 43 -5.38 -1.65 11.78
C HIS A 43 -5.45 -3.01 11.08
N ILE A 44 -4.34 -3.67 10.83
CA ILE A 44 -4.29 -5.00 10.16
C ILE A 44 -5.16 -6.00 10.92
N LYS A 45 -4.97 -6.09 12.24
CA LYS A 45 -5.74 -7.00 13.09
C LYS A 45 -7.25 -6.74 12.99
N VAL A 46 -7.65 -5.48 13.10
CA VAL A 46 -9.06 -5.08 13.03
C VAL A 46 -9.69 -5.42 11.69
N ILE A 47 -8.92 -5.28 10.62
CA ILE A 47 -9.38 -5.59 9.26
C ILE A 47 -9.52 -7.09 9.07
N LYS A 48 -8.54 -7.89 9.54
CA LYS A 48 -8.60 -9.35 9.52
C LYS A 48 -9.82 -9.88 10.26
N GLU A 49 -10.03 -9.48 11.51
CA GLU A 49 -11.18 -9.86 12.31
C GLU A 49 -12.52 -9.56 11.61
N LYS A 50 -12.56 -8.44 10.91
CA LYS A 50 -13.76 -8.06 10.18
C LYS A 50 -13.96 -8.85 8.89
N ILE A 51 -12.89 -9.15 8.18
CA ILE A 51 -12.95 -10.03 6.99
C ILE A 51 -13.43 -11.42 7.41
N GLU A 52 -12.90 -11.98 8.49
CA GLU A 52 -13.31 -13.26 9.04
C GLU A 52 -14.80 -13.27 9.43
N TYR A 53 -15.24 -12.22 10.13
CA TYR A 53 -16.66 -12.08 10.47
C TYR A 53 -17.56 -12.05 9.22
N LEU A 54 -17.15 -11.30 8.18
CA LEU A 54 -17.93 -11.24 6.94
C LEU A 54 -17.90 -12.56 6.19
N ALA A 55 -16.76 -13.25 6.19
CA ALA A 55 -16.61 -14.57 5.59
C ALA A 55 -17.56 -15.59 6.22
N GLN A 56 -17.61 -15.65 7.54
CA GLN A 56 -18.55 -16.50 8.27
C GLN A 56 -20.01 -16.12 7.99
N LYS A 57 -20.32 -14.82 8.05
CA LYS A 57 -21.69 -14.33 7.83
C LYS A 57 -22.24 -14.63 6.46
N TYR A 58 -21.40 -14.64 5.43
CA TYR A 58 -21.78 -14.83 4.04
C TYR A 58 -21.29 -16.17 3.46
N GLU A 59 -20.80 -17.06 4.31
CA GLU A 59 -20.31 -18.39 3.93
C GLU A 59 -19.24 -18.36 2.83
N CYS A 60 -18.36 -17.34 2.88
CA CYS A 60 -17.29 -17.17 1.91
C CYS A 60 -15.99 -17.81 2.41
N LYS A 61 -15.19 -18.33 1.48
CA LYS A 61 -13.80 -18.69 1.77
C LYS A 61 -12.91 -17.48 1.55
N VAL A 62 -11.98 -17.26 2.47
CA VAL A 62 -10.98 -16.19 2.37
C VAL A 62 -9.59 -16.80 2.33
N ASN A 63 -8.81 -16.41 1.35
CA ASN A 63 -7.40 -16.77 1.22
C ASN A 63 -6.57 -15.50 1.31
N LEU A 64 -5.65 -15.45 2.25
CA LEU A 64 -4.63 -14.41 2.30
C LEU A 64 -3.54 -14.76 1.29
N ILE A 65 -3.38 -13.92 0.28
CA ILE A 65 -2.37 -14.11 -0.78
C ILE A 65 -1.02 -13.59 -0.31
N GLU A 66 -1.01 -12.38 0.23
CA GLU A 66 0.20 -11.71 0.69
C GLU A 66 -0.14 -10.72 1.81
N GLU A 67 0.79 -10.54 2.74
CA GLU A 67 0.71 -9.53 3.78
C GLU A 67 2.09 -8.89 3.97
N ILE A 68 2.12 -7.57 3.83
CA ILE A 68 3.32 -6.77 4.04
C ILE A 68 2.99 -5.73 5.10
N GLU A 69 3.72 -5.77 6.22
CA GLU A 69 3.52 -4.79 7.28
C GLU A 69 3.98 -3.39 6.83
N PRO A 70 3.18 -2.36 7.11
CA PRO A 70 3.62 -0.98 6.93
C PRO A 70 4.74 -0.66 7.91
N PHE A 71 5.63 0.23 7.52
CA PHE A 71 6.67 0.73 8.40
C PHE A 71 6.66 2.26 8.46
N ILE A 72 7.02 2.78 9.61
CA ILE A 72 7.23 4.22 9.85
C ILE A 72 8.56 4.35 10.57
N ASP A 73 9.59 4.73 9.83
CA ASP A 73 10.90 4.92 10.39
C ASP A 73 11.16 6.41 10.60
N LYS A 74 11.79 6.74 11.72
CA LYS A 74 12.22 8.10 12.01
C LYS A 74 13.64 8.30 11.50
N CYS A 75 13.86 9.40 10.81
CA CYS A 75 15.19 9.82 10.40
C CYS A 75 15.46 11.22 10.94
N GLU A 76 16.55 11.36 11.70
CA GLU A 76 16.95 12.66 12.26
C GLU A 76 17.32 13.72 11.23
N PHE A 77 17.65 13.29 10.01
CA PHE A 77 18.05 14.16 8.91
C PHE A 77 16.87 14.63 8.03
N ILE A 78 15.69 14.05 8.22
CA ILE A 78 14.49 14.36 7.42
C ILE A 78 13.39 14.87 8.35
N ARG A 79 12.96 16.11 8.13
CA ARG A 79 11.94 16.76 8.98
C ARG A 79 10.51 16.46 8.55
N GLU A 80 10.29 16.23 7.27
CA GLU A 80 8.97 15.97 6.72
C GLU A 80 8.89 14.55 6.17
N ILE A 81 8.01 13.76 6.73
CA ILE A 81 7.71 12.40 6.27
C ILE A 81 6.30 12.41 5.69
N LYS A 82 6.13 11.90 4.49
CA LYS A 82 4.82 11.69 3.87
C LYS A 82 4.53 10.21 3.79
N THR A 83 3.25 9.87 3.97
CA THR A 83 2.79 8.50 3.76
C THR A 83 2.81 8.17 2.28
N ALA A 84 3.34 7.00 1.93
CA ALA A 84 3.31 6.47 0.58
C ALA A 84 2.52 5.16 0.58
N ASN A 85 1.48 5.10 -0.26
CA ASN A 85 0.57 3.96 -0.35
C ASN A 85 0.99 3.00 -1.46
N PHE A 86 2.27 2.65 -1.49
CA PHE A 86 2.82 1.66 -2.42
C PHE A 86 3.76 0.70 -1.70
N MET A 87 3.88 -0.49 -2.25
CA MET A 87 4.83 -1.48 -1.78
C MET A 87 6.25 -1.10 -2.23
N THR A 88 7.23 -1.38 -1.39
CA THR A 88 8.64 -1.16 -1.67
C THR A 88 9.48 -2.26 -1.04
N GLU A 89 10.59 -2.61 -1.66
CA GLU A 89 11.58 -3.56 -1.13
C GLU A 89 12.14 -3.13 0.23
N ALA A 90 12.05 -1.85 0.58
CA ALA A 90 12.40 -1.36 1.90
C ALA A 90 11.60 -2.03 3.02
N SER A 91 10.39 -2.56 2.74
CA SER A 91 9.58 -3.31 3.69
C SER A 91 10.29 -4.57 4.21
N PHE A 92 11.19 -5.15 3.43
CA PHE A 92 11.95 -6.36 3.79
C PHE A 92 13.26 -6.09 4.51
N ILE A 93 13.66 -4.83 4.65
CA ILE A 93 14.88 -4.44 5.39
C ILE A 93 14.56 -4.35 6.87
N GLN A 94 15.14 -5.21 7.70
CA GLN A 94 14.75 -5.36 9.11
C GLN A 94 15.59 -4.58 10.13
N LYS A 95 16.70 -3.97 9.76
CA LYS A 95 17.72 -3.54 10.75
C LYS A 95 18.14 -2.08 10.71
N SER A 96 17.52 -1.23 9.95
CA SER A 96 17.99 0.16 9.77
C SER A 96 16.82 1.13 9.67
N SER A 97 17.07 2.37 9.98
CA SER A 97 16.12 3.43 9.58
C SER A 97 16.03 3.46 8.06
N ARG A 98 14.83 3.25 7.57
CA ARG A 98 14.54 3.18 6.14
C ARG A 98 13.98 4.51 5.67
N ILE A 99 14.51 5.02 4.59
CA ILE A 99 14.05 6.24 3.97
C ILE A 99 13.79 5.95 2.51
N ILE A 100 12.62 6.32 2.04
CA ILE A 100 12.30 6.30 0.62
C ILE A 100 12.33 7.74 0.15
N LEU A 101 13.25 8.04 -0.75
CA LEU A 101 13.31 9.31 -1.44
C LEU A 101 12.79 9.11 -2.85
N GLY A 102 11.91 9.96 -3.28
CA GLY A 102 11.31 9.90 -4.61
C GLY A 102 11.22 11.26 -5.28
N VAL A 103 11.10 11.22 -6.58
CA VAL A 103 10.81 12.39 -7.41
C VAL A 103 9.31 12.65 -7.44
N GLY A 104 8.91 13.87 -7.72
CA GLY A 104 7.51 14.24 -7.90
C GLY A 104 7.24 14.85 -9.28
N PRO A 105 5.99 15.01 -9.66
CA PRO A 105 4.79 14.52 -8.97
C PRO A 105 4.66 13.00 -9.00
N VAL A 106 3.80 12.43 -8.12
CA VAL A 106 3.57 10.99 -8.09
C VAL A 106 2.54 10.64 -9.15
N THR A 107 3.00 10.27 -10.34
CA THR A 107 2.19 9.89 -11.50
C THR A 107 2.45 8.45 -11.93
N ALA A 108 3.02 7.65 -11.03
CA ALA A 108 3.34 6.25 -11.26
C ALA A 108 2.11 5.46 -11.74
N HIS A 109 2.27 4.69 -12.81
CA HIS A 109 1.22 3.89 -13.46
C HIS A 109 0.13 4.70 -14.20
N GLU A 110 0.34 6.00 -14.41
CA GLU A 110 -0.53 6.80 -15.26
C GLU A 110 -0.08 6.74 -16.72
N VAL A 111 -1.03 7.01 -17.65
CA VAL A 111 -0.74 6.98 -19.10
C VAL A 111 0.35 7.99 -19.49
N ASN A 112 0.40 9.11 -18.78
CA ASN A 112 1.39 10.17 -18.98
C ASN A 112 2.28 10.30 -17.74
N GLU A 113 2.91 9.22 -17.33
CA GLU A 113 3.86 9.24 -16.20
C GLU A 113 5.03 10.17 -16.52
N TYR A 114 5.32 11.09 -15.60
CA TYR A 114 6.40 12.05 -15.78
C TYR A 114 6.98 12.48 -14.42
N ILE A 115 8.18 13.04 -14.48
CA ILE A 115 8.81 13.76 -13.38
C ILE A 115 9.20 15.17 -13.86
N THR A 116 9.28 16.12 -12.94
CA THR A 116 9.79 17.46 -13.29
C THR A 116 11.30 17.52 -13.10
N GLU A 117 11.98 18.29 -13.93
CA GLU A 117 13.42 18.54 -13.81
C GLU A 117 13.77 19.16 -12.44
N GLU A 118 12.93 20.07 -11.94
CA GLU A 118 13.07 20.64 -10.60
C GLU A 118 13.06 19.56 -9.50
N SER A 119 12.10 18.65 -9.56
CA SER A 119 11.98 17.54 -8.60
C SER A 119 13.19 16.61 -8.66
N TYR A 120 13.66 16.31 -9.86
CA TYR A 120 14.87 15.51 -10.06
C TYR A 120 16.11 16.17 -9.45
N ASN A 121 16.36 17.44 -9.77
CA ASN A 121 17.49 18.18 -9.23
C ASN A 121 17.43 18.30 -7.71
N LYS A 122 16.25 18.54 -7.14
CA LYS A 122 16.05 18.56 -5.70
C LYS A 122 16.39 17.22 -5.05
N LEU A 123 15.99 16.11 -5.66
CA LEU A 123 16.34 14.78 -5.17
C LEU A 123 17.85 14.54 -5.19
N VAL A 124 18.54 14.94 -6.24
CA VAL A 124 20.01 14.82 -6.33
C VAL A 124 20.69 15.57 -5.18
N GLU A 125 20.28 16.79 -4.89
CA GLU A 125 20.84 17.55 -3.76
C GLU A 125 20.49 16.90 -2.39
N GLN A 126 19.29 16.37 -2.23
CA GLN A 126 18.93 15.63 -1.01
C GLN A 126 19.81 14.40 -0.79
N TYR A 127 20.13 13.64 -1.84
CA TYR A 127 21.06 12.51 -1.74
C TYR A 127 22.46 12.95 -1.36
N LYS A 128 23.00 14.02 -1.96
CA LYS A 128 24.31 14.56 -1.62
C LYS A 128 24.38 14.98 -0.15
N ASP A 129 23.36 15.69 0.32
CA ASP A 129 23.27 16.13 1.71
C ASP A 129 23.22 14.96 2.69
N LEU A 130 22.44 13.92 2.38
CA LEU A 130 22.35 12.72 3.21
C LEU A 130 23.68 11.98 3.26
N ILE A 131 24.34 11.78 2.13
CA ILE A 131 25.66 11.10 2.07
C ILE A 131 26.66 11.85 2.93
N ILE A 132 26.73 13.18 2.82
CA ILE A 132 27.63 13.99 3.62
C ILE A 132 27.34 13.88 5.14
N LYS A 133 26.07 13.75 5.52
CA LYS A 133 25.67 13.65 6.93
C LYS A 133 25.89 12.26 7.53
N VAL A 134 25.71 11.22 6.71
CA VAL A 134 25.76 9.81 7.18
C VAL A 134 27.19 9.24 7.10
N CYS A 135 27.99 9.69 6.15
CA CYS A 135 29.36 9.19 5.89
C CYS A 135 30.46 10.02 6.57
N LYS A 136 30.13 10.77 7.63
CA LYS A 136 31.12 11.54 8.43
C LYS A 136 31.78 10.68 9.50
#